data_645610be49a2a03caca51c750eec5d85
#
_entry.id   645610be49a2a03caca51c750eec5d85
#
_cell.length_a   1.000
_cell.length_b   1.000
_cell.length_c   1.000
_cell.angle_alpha   90.00
_cell.angle_beta   90.00
_cell.angle_gamma   90.00
#
_symmetry.space_group_name_H-M   'P 1'
#
loop_
_entity.id
_entity.type
_entity.pdbx_description
1 polymer ?
#
loop_
_entity_poly.entity_id
_entity_poly.type
_entity_poly.pdbx_seq_one_letter_code
_entity_poly.pdbx_strand_id
1 'polypeptide(L)'
;MKPVLSQGEIETYHQRGYHLYHQQVMAADKLTGLTELFEQLQTMPVADIQAKYAASSFDIDMEERNLAGLNQCHLWEPRLLQWLLDDEVLDLAENIVGPNIGLFSSHFICKDPGDDVMTPWHDDRFYWQPLIEPMDKIVTVWLAIDDSTLENGCMQVIPGSHFNDPNYELEDYNDEKS
;
A
#
# COMPACT_ATOMS: atom_id res chain seq x y z
N MET A 1 -17.68 -2.46 -16.21
CA MET A 1 -18.08 -3.68 -15.46
C MET A 1 -17.40 -3.51 -14.12
N LYS A 2 -18.13 -3.59 -13.02
CA LYS A 2 -17.51 -3.46 -11.69
C LYS A 2 -16.46 -4.55 -11.53
N PRO A 3 -15.26 -4.26 -11.04
CA PRO A 3 -14.29 -5.29 -10.72
C PRO A 3 -14.84 -6.11 -9.55
N VAL A 4 -15.18 -7.34 -9.82
CA VAL A 4 -15.72 -8.26 -8.82
C VAL A 4 -14.87 -9.51 -8.85
N LEU A 5 -14.28 -9.85 -7.71
CA LEU A 5 -13.57 -11.11 -7.57
C LEU A 5 -14.56 -12.27 -7.65
N SER A 6 -14.22 -13.29 -8.43
CA SER A 6 -14.95 -14.54 -8.43
C SER A 6 -14.81 -15.25 -7.08
N GLN A 7 -15.73 -16.15 -6.75
CA GLN A 7 -15.64 -16.95 -5.53
C GLN A 7 -14.31 -17.70 -5.41
N GLY A 8 -13.77 -18.22 -6.53
CA GLY A 8 -12.50 -18.92 -6.56
C GLY A 8 -11.29 -18.00 -6.30
N GLU A 9 -11.35 -16.74 -6.73
CA GLU A 9 -10.31 -15.73 -6.42
C GLU A 9 -10.34 -15.34 -4.95
N ILE A 10 -11.54 -15.17 -4.37
CA ILE A 10 -11.71 -14.91 -2.93
C ILE A 10 -11.16 -16.09 -2.10
N GLU A 11 -11.49 -17.32 -2.46
CA GLU A 11 -10.97 -18.53 -1.81
C GLU A 11 -9.44 -18.61 -1.92
N THR A 12 -8.88 -18.28 -3.09
CA THR A 12 -7.44 -18.22 -3.32
C THR A 12 -6.79 -17.15 -2.45
N TYR A 13 -7.41 -15.97 -2.34
CA TYR A 13 -6.94 -14.91 -1.44
C TYR A 13 -6.85 -15.42 0.01
N HIS A 14 -7.92 -16.02 0.51
CA HIS A 14 -7.93 -16.56 1.88
C HIS A 14 -6.91 -17.68 2.11
N GLN A 15 -6.58 -18.47 1.09
CA GLN A 15 -5.58 -19.52 1.19
C GLN A 15 -4.15 -19.00 1.12
N ARG A 16 -3.90 -18.01 0.26
CA ARG A 16 -2.55 -17.50 -0.03
C ARG A 16 -2.19 -16.25 0.75
N GLY A 17 -3.18 -15.46 1.21
CA GLY A 17 -3.00 -14.18 1.84
C GLY A 17 -2.86 -13.01 0.86
N TYR A 18 -2.94 -13.26 -0.44
CA TYR A 18 -2.89 -12.25 -1.48
C TYR A 18 -3.62 -12.68 -2.75
N HIS A 19 -3.96 -11.71 -3.58
CA HIS A 19 -4.47 -11.92 -4.94
C HIS A 19 -3.84 -10.91 -5.90
N LEU A 20 -3.40 -11.37 -7.06
CA LEU A 20 -2.92 -10.51 -8.15
C LEU A 20 -4.08 -10.25 -9.10
N TYR A 21 -4.54 -9.02 -9.14
CA TYR A 21 -5.60 -8.60 -10.03
C TYR A 21 -4.99 -8.10 -11.34
N HIS A 22 -5.09 -8.91 -12.41
CA HIS A 22 -4.42 -8.66 -13.68
C HIS A 22 -5.21 -7.77 -14.66
N GLN A 23 -6.39 -7.32 -14.26
CA GLN A 23 -7.20 -6.44 -15.09
C GLN A 23 -6.93 -4.98 -14.69
N GLN A 24 -7.20 -4.08 -15.60
CA GLN A 24 -7.18 -2.66 -15.29
C GLN A 24 -8.31 -2.34 -14.31
N VAL A 25 -7.96 -1.86 -13.11
CA VAL A 25 -8.91 -1.53 -12.05
C VAL A 25 -9.56 -0.17 -12.32
N MET A 26 -8.77 0.82 -12.72
CA MET A 26 -9.24 2.19 -12.97
C MET A 26 -9.24 2.52 -14.46
N ALA A 27 -10.10 3.43 -14.86
CA ALA A 27 -10.05 4.02 -16.19
C ALA A 27 -8.68 4.70 -16.44
N ALA A 28 -8.20 4.67 -17.67
CA ALA A 28 -6.86 5.14 -18.02
C ALA A 28 -6.63 6.62 -17.68
N ASP A 29 -7.64 7.46 -17.82
CA ASP A 29 -7.59 8.89 -17.48
C ASP A 29 -7.46 9.11 -15.96
N LYS A 30 -8.10 8.30 -15.14
CA LYS A 30 -7.94 8.33 -13.69
C LYS A 30 -6.50 7.94 -13.29
N LEU A 31 -5.97 6.86 -13.89
CA LEU A 31 -4.60 6.42 -13.62
C LEU A 31 -3.58 7.48 -14.05
N THR A 32 -3.78 8.10 -15.23
CA THR A 32 -2.96 9.22 -15.69
C THR A 32 -2.97 10.37 -14.67
N GLY A 33 -4.14 10.75 -14.16
CA GLY A 33 -4.25 11.80 -13.16
C GLY A 33 -3.54 11.46 -11.84
N LEU A 34 -3.52 10.17 -11.44
CA LEU A 34 -2.76 9.71 -10.27
C LEU A 34 -1.25 9.82 -10.51
N THR A 35 -0.79 9.39 -11.69
CA THR A 35 0.62 9.50 -12.09
C THR A 35 1.08 10.96 -12.10
N GLU A 36 0.31 11.86 -12.70
CA GLU A 36 0.60 13.30 -12.72
C GLU A 36 0.68 13.90 -11.32
N LEU A 37 -0.23 13.51 -10.43
CA LEU A 37 -0.17 13.93 -9.02
C LEU A 37 1.08 13.40 -8.32
N PHE A 38 1.41 12.13 -8.53
CA PHE A 38 2.61 11.51 -7.97
C PHE A 38 3.88 12.24 -8.42
N GLU A 39 4.04 12.53 -9.71
CA GLU A 39 5.16 13.29 -10.26
C GLU A 39 5.25 14.71 -9.67
N GLN A 40 4.11 15.37 -9.47
CA GLN A 40 4.07 16.67 -8.80
C GLN A 40 4.59 16.58 -7.36
N LEU A 41 4.20 15.53 -6.62
CA LEU A 41 4.62 15.34 -5.24
C LEU A 41 6.12 15.00 -5.15
N GLN A 42 6.65 14.19 -6.07
CA GLN A 42 8.08 13.88 -6.13
C GLN A 42 8.95 15.12 -6.37
N THR A 43 8.45 16.06 -7.16
CA THR A 43 9.17 17.30 -7.48
C THR A 43 8.88 18.44 -6.53
N MET A 44 7.98 18.26 -5.56
CA MET A 44 7.62 19.28 -4.59
C MET A 44 8.81 19.57 -3.65
N PRO A 45 9.11 20.86 -3.37
CA PRO A 45 10.10 21.21 -2.38
C PRO A 45 9.81 20.58 -1.01
N VAL A 46 10.83 20.02 -0.37
CA VAL A 46 10.69 19.39 0.95
C VAL A 46 10.01 20.29 1.97
N ALA A 47 10.31 21.59 1.96
CA ALA A 47 9.66 22.55 2.86
C ALA A 47 8.15 22.65 2.64
N ASP A 48 7.67 22.50 1.41
CA ASP A 48 6.23 22.52 1.10
C ASP A 48 5.53 21.24 1.54
N ILE A 49 6.20 20.09 1.38
CA ILE A 49 5.73 18.80 1.92
C ILE A 49 5.66 18.89 3.44
N GLN A 50 6.70 19.40 4.09
CA GLN A 50 6.74 19.59 5.54
C GLN A 50 5.61 20.48 6.04
N ALA A 51 5.33 21.57 5.35
CA ALA A 51 4.23 22.48 5.71
C ALA A 51 2.86 21.80 5.59
N LYS A 52 2.63 21.01 4.53
CA LYS A 52 1.40 20.20 4.36
C LYS A 52 1.25 19.18 5.47
N TYR A 53 2.32 18.51 5.81
CA TYR A 53 2.34 17.46 6.82
C TYR A 53 2.11 18.03 8.24
N ALA A 54 2.80 19.12 8.59
CA ALA A 54 2.60 19.81 9.86
C ALA A 54 1.14 20.27 10.07
N ALA A 55 0.46 20.62 8.97
CA ALA A 55 -0.96 20.96 9.01
C ALA A 55 -1.88 19.75 9.29
N SER A 56 -1.40 18.52 9.07
CA SER A 56 -2.17 17.28 9.30
C SER A 56 -2.13 16.75 10.73
N SER A 57 -1.40 17.40 11.64
CA SER A 57 -1.28 17.02 13.07
C SER A 57 -0.55 15.69 13.34
N PHE A 58 0.24 15.20 12.40
CA PHE A 58 1.12 14.05 12.61
C PHE A 58 2.54 14.50 12.92
N ASP A 59 3.12 13.89 13.96
CA ASP A 59 4.52 14.11 14.34
C ASP A 59 5.41 13.16 13.53
N ILE A 60 6.31 13.70 12.69
CA ILE A 60 7.18 12.90 11.83
C ILE A 60 8.60 13.35 11.99
N ASP A 61 9.46 12.38 12.16
CA ASP A 61 10.89 12.55 12.00
C ASP A 61 11.21 12.70 10.51
N MET A 62 11.42 13.96 10.09
CA MET A 62 11.55 14.38 8.69
C MET A 62 12.98 14.27 8.16
N GLU A 63 13.86 13.47 8.76
CA GLU A 63 15.20 13.24 8.21
C GLU A 63 15.17 12.39 6.95
N GLU A 64 14.15 11.58 6.74
CA GLU A 64 13.95 10.77 5.54
C GLU A 64 13.12 11.50 4.49
N ARG A 65 13.76 11.88 3.40
CA ARG A 65 13.33 12.88 2.41
C ARG A 65 12.59 12.33 1.19
N ASN A 66 12.07 11.13 1.21
CA ASN A 66 11.33 10.63 0.03
C ASN A 66 9.87 10.37 0.35
N LEU A 67 9.02 10.35 -0.68
CA LEU A 67 7.61 10.04 -0.54
C LEU A 67 7.36 8.66 0.09
N ALA A 68 8.32 7.74 -0.02
CA ALA A 68 8.23 6.40 0.53
C ALA A 68 8.16 6.37 2.07
N GLY A 69 8.73 7.37 2.75
CA GLY A 69 8.65 7.52 4.21
C GLY A 69 7.36 8.18 4.71
N LEU A 70 6.54 8.72 3.82
CA LEU A 70 5.35 9.48 4.20
C LEU A 70 4.12 8.58 4.31
N ASN A 71 3.73 8.30 5.54
CA ASN A 71 2.47 7.61 5.86
C ASN A 71 1.28 8.57 5.84
N GLN A 72 0.05 8.02 5.80
CA GLN A 72 -1.20 8.76 5.89
C GLN A 72 -1.31 9.86 4.81
N CYS A 73 -0.85 9.55 3.59
CA CYS A 73 -0.78 10.53 2.50
C CYS A 73 -2.09 11.27 2.25
N HIS A 74 -3.23 10.61 2.42
CA HIS A 74 -4.55 11.20 2.23
C HIS A 74 -4.88 12.34 3.22
N LEU A 75 -4.18 12.43 4.35
CA LEU A 75 -4.44 13.47 5.35
C LEU A 75 -3.72 14.79 5.01
N TRP A 76 -2.53 14.70 4.42
CA TRP A 76 -1.78 15.89 4.02
C TRP A 76 -1.93 16.23 2.52
N GLU A 77 -2.40 15.27 1.70
CA GLU A 77 -2.76 15.47 0.30
C GLU A 77 -4.17 14.93 0.01
N PRO A 78 -5.22 15.67 0.38
CA PRO A 78 -6.61 15.20 0.27
C PRO A 78 -7.07 14.88 -1.16
N ARG A 79 -6.37 15.36 -2.21
CA ARG A 79 -6.67 14.99 -3.59
C ARG A 79 -6.56 13.49 -3.82
N LEU A 80 -5.73 12.78 -3.03
CA LEU A 80 -5.60 11.32 -3.10
C LEU A 80 -6.90 10.57 -2.81
N LEU A 81 -7.82 11.17 -2.06
CA LEU A 81 -9.09 10.52 -1.71
C LEU A 81 -9.92 10.12 -2.94
N GLN A 82 -9.78 10.83 -4.07
CA GLN A 82 -10.50 10.49 -5.28
C GLN A 82 -10.09 9.13 -5.90
N TRP A 83 -8.87 8.66 -5.62
CA TRP A 83 -8.39 7.34 -6.05
C TRP A 83 -8.51 6.29 -4.94
N LEU A 84 -8.25 6.66 -3.70
CA LEU A 84 -8.33 5.75 -2.56
C LEU A 84 -9.78 5.33 -2.26
N LEU A 85 -10.73 6.22 -2.54
CA LEU A 85 -12.17 5.96 -2.39
C LEU A 85 -12.87 5.74 -3.74
N ASP A 86 -12.11 5.38 -4.77
CA ASP A 86 -12.68 5.05 -6.07
C ASP A 86 -13.56 3.81 -5.98
N ASP A 87 -14.75 3.86 -6.57
CA ASP A 87 -15.71 2.77 -6.52
C ASP A 87 -15.12 1.44 -7.00
N GLU A 88 -14.22 1.48 -8.00
CA GLU A 88 -13.61 0.29 -8.58
C GLU A 88 -12.61 -0.37 -7.62
N VAL A 89 -11.91 0.44 -6.81
CA VAL A 89 -11.01 -0.04 -5.73
C VAL A 89 -11.82 -0.58 -4.56
N LEU A 90 -12.85 0.18 -4.15
CA LEU A 90 -13.71 -0.21 -3.04
C LEU A 90 -14.50 -1.49 -3.32
N ASP A 91 -14.98 -1.69 -4.55
CA ASP A 91 -15.66 -2.92 -4.95
C ASP A 91 -14.76 -4.16 -4.80
N LEU A 92 -13.45 -4.05 -5.07
CA LEU A 92 -12.49 -5.14 -4.83
C LEU A 92 -12.28 -5.39 -3.33
N ALA A 93 -12.09 -4.34 -2.56
CA ALA A 93 -11.91 -4.44 -1.11
C ALA A 93 -13.15 -5.03 -0.43
N GLU A 94 -14.36 -4.63 -0.85
CA GLU A 94 -15.63 -5.14 -0.33
C GLU A 94 -15.75 -6.66 -0.46
N ASN A 95 -15.23 -7.25 -1.52
CA ASN A 95 -15.25 -8.70 -1.72
C ASN A 95 -14.47 -9.46 -0.62
N ILE A 96 -13.52 -8.81 0.03
CA ILE A 96 -12.65 -9.40 1.06
C ILE A 96 -13.15 -9.04 2.48
N VAL A 97 -13.37 -7.75 2.75
CA VAL A 97 -13.66 -7.28 4.13
C VAL A 97 -15.13 -7.00 4.39
N GLY A 98 -15.97 -7.02 3.35
CA GLY A 98 -17.40 -6.71 3.43
C GLY A 98 -17.71 -5.22 3.22
N PRO A 99 -18.98 -4.81 3.27
CA PRO A 99 -19.46 -3.53 2.75
C PRO A 99 -19.16 -2.31 3.63
N ASN A 100 -18.75 -2.50 4.87
CA ASN A 100 -18.46 -1.41 5.80
C ASN A 100 -16.95 -1.15 5.81
N ILE A 101 -16.48 -0.35 4.85
CA ILE A 101 -15.06 -0.09 4.62
C ILE A 101 -14.67 1.26 5.22
N GLY A 102 -13.58 1.29 5.97
CA GLY A 102 -12.91 2.51 6.42
C GLY A 102 -11.49 2.57 5.90
N LEU A 103 -11.05 3.76 5.47
CA LEU A 103 -9.66 3.98 5.09
C LEU A 103 -8.81 4.13 6.36
N PHE A 104 -7.91 3.17 6.59
CA PHE A 104 -7.03 3.19 7.75
C PHE A 104 -5.72 3.92 7.47
N SER A 105 -5.04 3.57 6.38
CA SER A 105 -3.74 4.13 6.03
C SER A 105 -3.57 4.25 4.52
N SER A 106 -2.70 5.13 4.10
CA SER A 106 -2.23 5.25 2.73
C SER A 106 -0.80 5.76 2.68
N HIS A 107 0.00 5.22 1.77
CA HIS A 107 1.38 5.68 1.54
C HIS A 107 1.80 5.37 0.10
N PHE A 108 2.81 6.07 -0.37
CA PHE A 108 3.52 5.72 -1.59
C PHE A 108 4.71 4.83 -1.28
N ILE A 109 4.97 3.87 -2.13
CA ILE A 109 6.18 3.06 -2.12
C ILE A 109 6.98 3.47 -3.35
N CYS A 110 8.10 4.15 -3.12
CA CYS A 110 8.98 4.66 -4.16
C CYS A 110 10.37 4.04 -3.99
N LYS A 111 10.97 3.62 -5.08
CA LYS A 111 12.36 3.18 -5.13
C LYS A 111 13.04 3.91 -6.26
N ASP A 112 13.97 4.80 -5.93
CA ASP A 112 14.71 5.55 -6.92
C ASP A 112 15.76 4.68 -7.62
N PRO A 113 16.08 4.93 -8.90
CA PRO A 113 17.13 4.20 -9.60
C PRO A 113 18.47 4.31 -8.89
N GLY A 114 19.02 3.18 -8.49
CA GLY A 114 20.29 3.10 -7.77
C GLY A 114 20.16 3.10 -6.24
N ASP A 115 18.97 3.15 -5.70
CA ASP A 115 18.72 2.89 -4.29
C ASP A 115 18.86 1.39 -4.00
N ASP A 116 19.92 1.03 -3.27
CA ASP A 116 20.11 -0.33 -2.77
C ASP A 116 19.28 -0.61 -1.48
N VAL A 117 18.21 0.16 -1.27
CA VAL A 117 17.38 0.03 -0.08
C VAL A 117 16.38 -1.12 -0.26
N MET A 118 16.67 -2.22 0.40
CA MET A 118 15.74 -3.34 0.50
C MET A 118 14.77 -3.11 1.67
N THR A 119 13.48 -3.29 1.41
CA THR A 119 12.50 -3.40 2.50
C THR A 119 12.59 -4.81 3.07
N PRO A 120 12.97 -4.99 4.34
CA PRO A 120 13.05 -6.31 4.96
C PRO A 120 11.71 -7.04 4.92
N TRP A 121 11.74 -8.37 4.98
CA TRP A 121 10.54 -9.16 5.18
C TRP A 121 9.87 -8.75 6.49
N HIS A 122 8.58 -8.44 6.44
CA HIS A 122 7.80 -8.04 7.61
C HIS A 122 6.35 -8.48 7.45
N ASP A 123 5.62 -8.43 8.53
CA ASP A 123 4.18 -8.63 8.58
C ASP A 123 3.55 -7.35 9.14
N ASP A 124 2.69 -6.71 8.37
CA ASP A 124 2.02 -5.47 8.76
C ASP A 124 1.21 -5.62 10.05
N ARG A 125 0.70 -6.82 10.34
CA ARG A 125 -0.03 -7.11 11.57
C ARG A 125 0.80 -6.84 12.82
N PHE A 126 2.10 -7.03 12.75
CA PHE A 126 3.01 -6.74 13.86
C PHE A 126 2.90 -5.27 14.32
N TYR A 127 2.74 -4.36 13.36
CA TYR A 127 2.62 -2.92 13.64
C TYR A 127 1.19 -2.49 13.97
N TRP A 128 0.17 -3.14 13.40
CA TRP A 128 -1.21 -2.69 13.46
C TRP A 128 -2.04 -3.37 14.54
N GLN A 129 -1.68 -4.57 14.96
CA GLN A 129 -2.40 -5.34 15.98
C GLN A 129 -2.68 -4.57 17.28
N PRO A 130 -1.79 -3.69 17.77
CA PRO A 130 -2.10 -2.87 18.93
C PRO A 130 -3.17 -1.77 18.68
N LEU A 131 -3.46 -1.49 17.42
CA LEU A 131 -4.33 -0.38 16.99
C LEU A 131 -5.68 -0.83 16.47
N ILE A 132 -5.76 -2.04 15.91
CA ILE A 132 -6.94 -2.53 15.18
C ILE A 132 -7.26 -3.96 15.58
N GLU A 133 -8.53 -4.20 15.91
CA GLU A 133 -9.10 -5.54 16.05
C GLU A 133 -10.52 -5.56 15.43
N PRO A 134 -10.92 -6.64 14.78
CA PRO A 134 -10.14 -7.84 14.45
C PRO A 134 -9.26 -7.65 13.20
N MET A 135 -8.08 -8.26 13.19
CA MET A 135 -7.10 -8.15 12.10
C MET A 135 -7.54 -8.85 10.80
N ASP A 136 -8.47 -9.79 10.85
CA ASP A 136 -9.04 -10.48 9.69
C ASP A 136 -9.95 -9.58 8.82
N LYS A 137 -10.20 -8.34 9.27
CA LYS A 137 -10.99 -7.32 8.58
C LYS A 137 -10.14 -6.22 7.96
N ILE A 138 -8.85 -6.46 7.75
CA ILE A 138 -7.95 -5.53 7.07
C ILE A 138 -7.55 -6.12 5.72
N VAL A 139 -7.57 -5.28 4.69
CA VAL A 139 -7.01 -5.58 3.38
C VAL A 139 -6.16 -4.40 2.91
N THR A 140 -4.98 -4.68 2.41
CA THR A 140 -4.15 -3.70 1.71
C THR A 140 -4.37 -3.83 0.22
N VAL A 141 -4.72 -2.73 -0.44
CA VAL A 141 -4.75 -2.65 -1.91
C VAL A 141 -3.48 -1.96 -2.36
N TRP A 142 -2.65 -2.69 -3.10
CA TRP A 142 -1.42 -2.17 -3.68
C TRP A 142 -1.66 -1.89 -5.17
N LEU A 143 -1.56 -0.63 -5.57
CA LEU A 143 -1.75 -0.18 -6.95
C LEU A 143 -0.41 0.17 -7.58
N ALA A 144 -0.03 -0.52 -8.64
CA ALA A 144 1.14 -0.18 -9.44
C ALA A 144 0.86 1.09 -10.26
N ILE A 145 1.62 2.16 -10.03
CA ILE A 145 1.61 3.37 -10.84
C ILE A 145 2.56 3.19 -12.03
N ASP A 146 3.71 2.57 -11.79
CA ASP A 146 4.69 2.19 -12.79
C ASP A 146 4.77 0.68 -12.95
N ASP A 147 5.47 0.20 -13.98
CA ASP A 147 5.79 -1.21 -14.13
C ASP A 147 6.57 -1.72 -12.92
N SER A 148 6.06 -2.75 -12.27
CA SER A 148 6.64 -3.33 -11.07
C SER A 148 7.25 -4.70 -11.38
N THR A 149 8.57 -4.77 -11.45
CA THR A 149 9.34 -5.95 -11.85
C THR A 149 10.38 -6.32 -10.80
N LEU A 150 10.96 -7.51 -10.92
CA LEU A 150 12.06 -7.94 -10.02
C LEU A 150 13.28 -7.01 -10.13
N GLU A 151 13.54 -6.49 -11.33
CA GLU A 151 14.68 -5.63 -11.61
C GLU A 151 14.56 -4.25 -10.96
N ASN A 152 13.32 -3.76 -10.73
CA ASN A 152 13.09 -2.47 -10.08
C ASN A 152 12.54 -2.59 -8.65
N GLY A 153 12.63 -3.80 -8.08
CA GLY A 153 12.32 -4.01 -6.67
C GLY A 153 10.83 -4.12 -6.35
N CYS A 154 10.06 -4.86 -7.17
CA CYS A 154 8.66 -5.14 -6.91
C CYS A 154 8.43 -5.75 -5.52
N MET A 155 7.23 -5.57 -4.99
CA MET A 155 6.80 -6.27 -3.78
C MET A 155 6.83 -7.78 -4.00
N GLN A 156 7.33 -8.51 -3.01
CA GLN A 156 7.32 -9.96 -2.95
C GLN A 156 6.50 -10.41 -1.75
N VAL A 157 5.85 -11.56 -1.86
CA VAL A 157 5.03 -12.13 -0.79
C VAL A 157 5.33 -13.61 -0.59
N ILE A 158 5.22 -14.08 0.63
CA ILE A 158 5.32 -15.49 0.99
C ILE A 158 3.91 -16.07 1.08
N PRO A 159 3.48 -16.93 0.13
CA PRO A 159 2.13 -17.48 0.15
C PRO A 159 1.83 -18.22 1.45
N GLY A 160 0.68 -17.90 2.07
CA GLY A 160 0.23 -18.56 3.30
C GLY A 160 0.85 -18.01 4.58
N SER A 161 1.78 -17.04 4.52
CA SER A 161 2.43 -16.48 5.70
C SER A 161 1.45 -15.81 6.67
N HIS A 162 0.31 -15.35 6.21
CA HIS A 162 -0.73 -14.75 7.03
C HIS A 162 -1.36 -15.73 8.07
N PHE A 163 -1.11 -17.03 7.96
CA PHE A 163 -1.47 -18.01 8.99
C PHE A 163 -0.45 -18.09 10.12
N ASN A 164 0.73 -17.50 9.95
CA ASN A 164 1.76 -17.50 10.98
C ASN A 164 1.39 -16.52 12.11
N ASP A 165 2.00 -16.72 13.29
CA ASP A 165 1.93 -15.73 14.37
C ASP A 165 2.57 -14.42 13.89
N PRO A 166 1.89 -13.26 14.00
CA PRO A 166 2.44 -11.97 13.61
C PRO A 166 3.69 -11.55 14.41
N ASN A 167 3.91 -12.17 15.59
CA ASN A 167 5.13 -11.99 16.38
C ASN A 167 6.26 -12.94 15.95
N TYR A 168 6.09 -13.65 14.83
CA TYR A 168 7.10 -14.54 14.31
C TYR A 168 8.37 -13.74 13.95
N GLU A 169 9.51 -14.20 14.43
CA GLU A 169 10.81 -13.59 14.13
C GLU A 169 11.17 -13.87 12.66
N LEU A 170 11.27 -12.80 11.88
CA LEU A 170 11.64 -12.85 10.46
C LEU A 170 13.17 -12.72 10.25
N GLU A 171 13.95 -12.80 11.32
CA GLU A 171 15.41 -12.68 11.26
C GLU A 171 16.04 -13.66 10.28
N ASP A 172 15.62 -14.93 10.31
CA ASP A 172 16.13 -15.96 9.42
C ASP A 172 15.90 -15.65 7.93
N TYR A 173 14.77 -15.03 7.59
CA TYR A 173 14.45 -14.64 6.21
C TYR A 173 15.27 -13.44 5.73
N ASN A 174 15.65 -12.56 6.63
CA ASN A 174 16.44 -11.37 6.30
C ASN A 174 17.93 -11.71 6.18
N ASP A 175 18.44 -12.66 6.98
CA ASP A 175 19.84 -13.09 6.96
C ASP A 175 20.21 -13.93 5.72
N GLU A 176 19.27 -14.70 5.17
CA GLU A 176 19.51 -15.54 3.99
C GLU A 176 19.61 -14.76 2.67
N LYS A 177 19.23 -13.49 2.65
CA LYS A 177 19.13 -12.65 1.44
C LYS A 177 19.92 -11.34 1.50
N SER A 178 20.68 -11.11 2.55
CA SER A 178 21.57 -9.95 2.70
C SER A 178 22.93 -10.13 1.98
#